data_21e97768eeb3c785d0e711fd6714b9ee
#
_entry.id   21e97768eeb3c785d0e711fd6714b9ee
#
_cell.length_a   1.000
_cell.length_b   1.000
_cell.length_c   1.000
_cell.angle_alpha   90.00
_cell.angle_beta   90.00
_cell.angle_gamma   90.00
#
_symmetry.space_group_name_H-M   'P 1'
#
loop_
_entity.id
_entity.type
_entity.pdbx_description
1 polymer ?
#
loop_
_entity_poly.entity_id
_entity_poly.type
_entity_poly.pdbx_seq_one_letter_code
_entity_poly.pdbx_strand_id
1 'polypeptide(L)'
;MRTLLSLSIAILAGLLMTRVAKPLKLPSVTAYLVAGVLIGPYCLGLLGIEGLGFPTQEDVDSLSLISEVALGFIAFSIGSEFRVSELKHTGKQAFVVGVLQALAATFLVDIALIAIALLTNGKLSIAQAITLGAIATATAPAATLMVVRQYKAKGPLVDLLLPIVALDDAVGLVVFAVSFGIAKALNTGSFDVISIVVDPLIEIVCSLALGALGGWVLTQLEKLFNSNTNRLNMTIAFVFLTSALAMAEFKIGPVTIGFSSLLTCMMLGTIFCNLCPLSEEIMAKADRWTSPLFAAFFVISGAELELSVFADKMIVLIGLVYIVTRSLGKYLGAHYSAKLMKCSPAICKFLGITLLPQAGVALGMCVTAKELGPEGDLIRNITLFSILVYESVSYTHLTLPT
;
A
#
# COMPACT_ATOMS: atom_id res chain seq x y z
N MET A 1 -21.12 -15.20 -15.03
CA MET A 1 -20.75 -16.51 -14.43
C MET A 1 -19.25 -16.61 -14.20
N ARG A 2 -18.41 -16.29 -15.17
CA ARG A 2 -16.94 -16.33 -15.04
C ARG A 2 -16.40 -15.53 -13.87
N THR A 3 -16.77 -14.25 -13.70
CA THR A 3 -16.30 -13.37 -12.61
C THR A 3 -16.56 -13.94 -11.20
N LEU A 4 -17.76 -14.53 -11.00
CA LEU A 4 -18.08 -15.17 -9.71
C LEU A 4 -17.24 -16.43 -9.48
N LEU A 5 -17.01 -17.22 -10.51
CA LEU A 5 -16.15 -18.39 -10.44
C LEU A 5 -14.70 -17.96 -10.11
N SER A 6 -14.18 -16.99 -10.85
CA SER A 6 -12.84 -16.42 -10.65
C SER A 6 -12.65 -15.90 -9.22
N LEU A 7 -13.62 -15.14 -8.70
CA LEU A 7 -13.57 -14.64 -7.32
C LEU A 7 -13.59 -15.78 -6.31
N SER A 8 -14.43 -16.79 -6.53
CA SER A 8 -14.52 -17.96 -5.64
C SER A 8 -13.20 -18.72 -5.61
N ILE A 9 -12.59 -18.94 -6.78
CA ILE A 9 -11.29 -19.60 -6.92
C ILE A 9 -10.21 -18.79 -6.18
N ALA A 10 -10.17 -17.46 -6.38
CA ALA A 10 -9.22 -16.59 -5.72
C ALA A 10 -9.30 -16.74 -4.19
N ILE A 11 -10.49 -16.61 -3.60
CA ILE A 11 -10.67 -16.70 -2.16
C ILE A 11 -10.32 -18.11 -1.64
N LEU A 12 -10.77 -19.17 -2.33
CA LEU A 12 -10.50 -20.55 -1.92
C LEU A 12 -9.00 -20.87 -2.00
N ALA A 13 -8.33 -20.52 -3.10
CA ALA A 13 -6.90 -20.74 -3.26
C ALA A 13 -6.10 -20.00 -2.18
N GLY A 14 -6.45 -18.73 -1.93
CA GLY A 14 -5.85 -17.93 -0.86
C GLY A 14 -6.00 -18.61 0.51
N LEU A 15 -7.22 -19.01 0.87
CA LEU A 15 -7.48 -19.67 2.16
C LEU A 15 -6.75 -21.01 2.29
N LEU A 16 -6.71 -21.84 1.24
CA LEU A 16 -6.00 -23.10 1.26
C LEU A 16 -4.49 -22.88 1.42
N MET A 17 -3.93 -21.88 0.73
CA MET A 17 -2.51 -21.56 0.83
C MET A 17 -2.12 -21.08 2.24
N THR A 18 -3.02 -20.45 3.01
CA THR A 18 -2.71 -20.10 4.41
C THR A 18 -2.43 -21.34 5.28
N ARG A 19 -3.02 -22.50 4.94
CA ARG A 19 -2.72 -23.76 5.64
C ARG A 19 -1.30 -24.26 5.36
N VAL A 20 -0.82 -24.03 4.13
CA VAL A 20 0.55 -24.37 3.74
C VAL A 20 1.56 -23.38 4.34
N ALA A 21 1.20 -22.10 4.37
CA ALA A 21 2.06 -21.04 4.91
C ALA A 21 2.21 -21.10 6.45
N LYS A 22 1.17 -21.56 7.18
CA LYS A 22 1.16 -21.60 8.64
C LYS A 22 2.32 -22.39 9.27
N PRO A 23 2.67 -23.62 8.86
CA PRO A 23 3.84 -24.33 9.38
C PRO A 23 5.17 -23.65 9.03
N LEU A 24 5.21 -22.88 7.93
CA LEU A 24 6.37 -22.09 7.52
C LEU A 24 6.44 -20.75 8.28
N LYS A 25 5.47 -20.47 9.15
CA LYS A 25 5.33 -19.21 9.91
C LYS A 25 5.24 -17.96 9.01
N LEU A 26 4.77 -18.10 7.77
CA LEU A 26 4.59 -16.97 6.84
C LEU A 26 3.28 -16.23 7.13
N PRO A 27 3.22 -14.91 6.84
CA PRO A 27 2.01 -14.11 6.92
C PRO A 27 0.91 -14.62 5.99
N SER A 28 -0.36 -14.37 6.35
CA SER A 28 -1.48 -14.67 5.45
C SER A 28 -1.40 -13.90 4.15
N VAL A 29 -0.87 -12.67 4.17
CA VAL A 29 -0.66 -11.84 2.97
C VAL A 29 0.28 -12.53 2.00
N THR A 30 1.42 -13.04 2.47
CA THR A 30 2.37 -13.82 1.63
C THR A 30 1.69 -15.05 1.04
N ALA A 31 0.87 -15.75 1.84
CA ALA A 31 0.13 -16.91 1.36
C ALA A 31 -0.85 -16.55 0.24
N TYR A 32 -1.56 -15.43 0.37
CA TYR A 32 -2.50 -14.95 -0.64
C TYR A 32 -1.77 -14.56 -1.94
N LEU A 33 -0.67 -13.81 -1.85
CA LEU A 33 0.15 -13.44 -3.01
C LEU A 33 0.69 -14.68 -3.74
N VAL A 34 1.27 -15.64 -2.99
CA VAL A 34 1.77 -16.89 -3.58
C VAL A 34 0.64 -17.71 -4.21
N ALA A 35 -0.53 -17.77 -3.55
CA ALA A 35 -1.70 -18.42 -4.14
C ALA A 35 -2.07 -17.76 -5.48
N GLY A 36 -2.06 -16.43 -5.55
CA GLY A 36 -2.31 -15.68 -6.77
C GLY A 36 -1.34 -16.00 -7.89
N VAL A 37 -0.04 -15.98 -7.58
CA VAL A 37 1.00 -16.39 -8.56
C VAL A 37 0.76 -17.81 -9.07
N LEU A 38 0.41 -18.75 -8.18
CA LEU A 38 0.18 -20.15 -8.56
C LEU A 38 -1.05 -20.35 -9.44
N ILE A 39 -2.18 -19.69 -9.14
CA ILE A 39 -3.40 -19.79 -9.94
C ILE A 39 -3.42 -18.81 -11.12
N GLY A 40 -2.43 -17.92 -11.19
CA GLY A 40 -2.30 -16.92 -12.24
C GLY A 40 -2.00 -17.49 -13.64
N PRO A 41 -2.07 -16.61 -14.67
CA PRO A 41 -1.91 -16.99 -16.07
C PRO A 41 -0.57 -17.66 -16.40
N TYR A 42 0.45 -17.42 -15.59
CA TYR A 42 1.82 -17.90 -15.82
C TYR A 42 2.15 -19.22 -15.11
N CYS A 43 1.22 -19.80 -14.34
CA CYS A 43 1.39 -21.08 -13.64
C CYS A 43 0.24 -22.05 -13.97
N LEU A 44 -0.66 -22.31 -13.02
CA LEU A 44 -1.77 -23.24 -13.22
C LEU A 44 -2.75 -22.77 -14.30
N GLY A 45 -2.89 -21.45 -14.50
CA GLY A 45 -3.68 -20.87 -15.58
C GLY A 45 -3.26 -21.33 -16.97
N LEU A 46 -1.95 -21.61 -17.19
CA LEU A 46 -1.43 -22.16 -18.45
C LEU A 46 -2.06 -23.49 -18.86
N LEU A 47 -2.60 -24.26 -17.90
CA LEU A 47 -3.26 -25.54 -18.20
C LEU A 47 -4.60 -25.36 -18.91
N GLY A 48 -5.18 -24.15 -18.92
CA GLY A 48 -6.45 -23.84 -19.58
C GLY A 48 -7.67 -24.57 -19.01
N ILE A 49 -7.55 -25.15 -17.78
CA ILE A 49 -8.64 -25.89 -17.15
C ILE A 49 -9.54 -24.90 -16.41
N GLU A 50 -10.80 -24.80 -16.87
CA GLU A 50 -11.79 -23.97 -16.19
C GLU A 50 -11.96 -24.40 -14.72
N GLY A 51 -11.82 -23.44 -13.81
CA GLY A 51 -11.95 -23.69 -12.36
C GLY A 51 -10.67 -24.02 -11.63
N LEU A 52 -9.52 -24.15 -12.31
CA LEU A 52 -8.22 -24.42 -11.67
C LEU A 52 -7.40 -23.14 -11.45
N GLY A 53 -7.66 -22.08 -12.20
CA GLY A 53 -6.93 -20.80 -12.12
C GLY A 53 -7.47 -19.77 -13.10
N PHE A 54 -6.68 -18.75 -13.37
CA PHE A 54 -6.96 -17.69 -14.36
C PHE A 54 -6.21 -18.00 -15.66
N PRO A 55 -6.90 -18.44 -16.73
CA PRO A 55 -6.27 -18.78 -18.00
C PRO A 55 -5.60 -17.59 -18.70
N THR A 56 -6.17 -16.40 -18.55
CA THR A 56 -5.70 -15.19 -19.23
C THR A 56 -5.57 -14.01 -18.27
N GLN A 57 -4.79 -13.01 -18.69
CA GLN A 57 -4.70 -11.74 -17.96
C GLN A 57 -6.06 -11.01 -17.94
N GLU A 58 -6.86 -11.12 -18.99
CA GLU A 58 -8.21 -10.55 -19.05
C GLU A 58 -9.13 -11.10 -17.96
N ASP A 59 -8.99 -12.38 -17.60
CA ASP A 59 -9.73 -12.97 -16.48
C ASP A 59 -9.35 -12.33 -15.14
N VAL A 60 -8.07 -12.00 -14.93
CA VAL A 60 -7.59 -11.28 -13.76
C VAL A 60 -8.08 -9.85 -13.77
N ASP A 61 -7.96 -9.14 -14.90
CA ASP A 61 -8.38 -7.74 -15.05
C ASP A 61 -9.90 -7.57 -14.88
N SER A 62 -10.69 -8.61 -15.18
CA SER A 62 -12.15 -8.61 -14.90
C SER A 62 -12.50 -8.47 -13.43
N LEU A 63 -11.53 -8.67 -12.52
CA LEU A 63 -11.68 -8.53 -11.08
C LEU A 63 -11.15 -7.18 -10.55
N SER A 64 -10.69 -6.27 -11.42
CA SER A 64 -10.10 -4.97 -11.05
C SER A 64 -11.00 -4.15 -10.14
N LEU A 65 -12.32 -4.13 -10.40
CA LEU A 65 -13.28 -3.43 -9.55
C LEU A 65 -13.25 -3.94 -8.09
N ILE A 66 -13.02 -5.24 -7.89
CA ILE A 66 -12.92 -5.84 -6.55
C ILE A 66 -11.64 -5.37 -5.87
N SER A 67 -10.54 -5.27 -6.63
CA SER A 67 -9.26 -4.74 -6.14
C SER A 67 -9.39 -3.27 -5.74
N GLU A 68 -10.07 -2.45 -6.53
CA GLU A 68 -10.30 -1.02 -6.22
C GLU A 68 -11.17 -0.83 -4.98
N VAL A 69 -12.24 -1.60 -4.86
CA VAL A 69 -13.09 -1.59 -3.66
C VAL A 69 -12.31 -2.01 -2.42
N ALA A 70 -11.55 -3.10 -2.51
CA ALA A 70 -10.71 -3.56 -1.42
C ALA A 70 -9.68 -2.50 -1.02
N LEU A 71 -9.09 -1.81 -2.00
CA LEU A 71 -8.15 -0.72 -1.79
C LEU A 71 -8.77 0.46 -1.04
N GLY A 72 -10.01 0.84 -1.38
CA GLY A 72 -10.76 1.86 -0.65
C GLY A 72 -10.94 1.50 0.84
N PHE A 73 -11.26 0.24 1.14
CA PHE A 73 -11.37 -0.25 2.53
C PHE A 73 -10.01 -0.35 3.23
N ILE A 74 -8.95 -0.75 2.53
CA ILE A 74 -7.59 -0.75 3.08
C ILE A 74 -7.21 0.68 3.47
N ALA A 75 -7.40 1.65 2.58
CA ALA A 75 -7.10 3.05 2.85
C ALA A 75 -7.94 3.61 4.01
N PHE A 76 -9.25 3.28 4.07
CA PHE A 76 -10.12 3.65 5.17
C PHE A 76 -9.64 3.07 6.51
N SER A 77 -9.26 1.79 6.53
CA SER A 77 -8.71 1.14 7.73
C SER A 77 -7.41 1.80 8.19
N ILE A 78 -6.48 2.08 7.27
CA ILE A 78 -5.25 2.83 7.56
C ILE A 78 -5.57 4.19 8.15
N GLY A 79 -6.52 4.94 7.56
CA GLY A 79 -6.96 6.23 8.07
C GLY A 79 -7.47 6.15 9.51
N SER A 80 -8.11 5.04 9.89
CA SER A 80 -8.63 4.84 11.25
C SER A 80 -7.55 4.66 12.32
N GLU A 81 -6.31 4.37 11.94
CA GLU A 81 -5.16 4.30 12.85
C GLU A 81 -4.66 5.70 13.25
N PHE A 82 -5.06 6.76 12.51
CA PHE A 82 -4.67 8.15 12.79
C PHE A 82 -5.53 8.81 13.88
N ARG A 83 -5.53 8.24 15.08
CA ARG A 83 -6.18 8.86 16.24
C ARG A 83 -5.32 9.99 16.79
N VAL A 84 -5.85 11.21 16.79
CA VAL A 84 -5.14 12.41 17.29
C VAL A 84 -4.74 12.24 18.77
N SER A 85 -5.54 11.52 19.56
CA SER A 85 -5.20 11.18 20.95
C SER A 85 -3.92 10.37 21.06
N GLU A 86 -3.75 9.36 20.22
CA GLU A 86 -2.57 8.48 20.21
C GLU A 86 -1.35 9.19 19.62
N LEU A 87 -1.55 9.95 18.53
CA LEU A 87 -0.49 10.75 17.90
C LEU A 87 0.09 11.80 18.85
N LYS A 88 -0.72 12.40 19.73
CA LYS A 88 -0.23 13.31 20.78
C LYS A 88 0.66 12.60 21.81
N HIS A 89 0.41 11.33 22.10
CA HIS A 89 1.25 10.52 23.00
C HIS A 89 2.48 9.96 22.32
N THR A 90 2.45 9.78 20.99
CA THR A 90 3.52 9.19 20.19
C THR A 90 4.83 10.01 20.21
N GLY A 91 4.73 11.30 20.50
CA GLY A 91 5.88 12.18 20.68
C GLY A 91 6.58 12.58 19.37
N LYS A 92 7.35 13.65 19.49
CA LYS A 92 8.14 14.22 18.39
C LYS A 92 9.11 13.21 17.76
N GLN A 93 9.58 12.22 18.54
CA GLN A 93 10.53 11.21 18.06
C GLN A 93 9.95 10.34 16.96
N ALA A 94 8.77 9.76 17.15
CA ALA A 94 8.15 8.89 16.15
C ALA A 94 7.78 9.66 14.88
N PHE A 95 7.28 10.90 15.01
CA PHE A 95 6.96 11.72 13.85
C PHE A 95 8.21 12.04 13.01
N VAL A 96 9.27 12.55 13.65
CA VAL A 96 10.50 12.92 12.92
C VAL A 96 11.16 11.68 12.31
N VAL A 97 11.25 10.59 13.06
CA VAL A 97 11.85 9.34 12.55
C VAL A 97 11.00 8.76 11.42
N GLY A 98 9.68 8.71 11.55
CA GLY A 98 8.77 8.21 10.52
C GLY A 98 8.92 8.97 9.20
N VAL A 99 8.88 10.31 9.25
CA VAL A 99 9.01 11.14 8.04
C VAL A 99 10.40 11.00 7.42
N LEU A 100 11.46 11.16 8.21
CA LEU A 100 12.83 11.18 7.68
C LEU A 100 13.25 9.83 7.09
N GLN A 101 12.85 8.71 7.69
CA GLN A 101 13.20 7.39 7.16
C GLN A 101 12.44 7.08 5.86
N ALA A 102 11.17 7.51 5.74
CA ALA A 102 10.39 7.36 4.52
C ALA A 102 11.02 8.16 3.37
N LEU A 103 11.32 9.43 3.59
CA LEU A 103 11.99 10.28 2.61
C LEU A 103 13.39 9.76 2.25
N ALA A 104 14.16 9.25 3.21
CA ALA A 104 15.47 8.68 2.92
C ALA A 104 15.37 7.44 2.00
N ALA A 105 14.35 6.61 2.19
CA ALA A 105 14.09 5.46 1.31
C ALA A 105 13.76 5.94 -0.12
N THR A 106 12.84 6.91 -0.27
CA THR A 106 12.49 7.50 -1.56
C THR A 106 13.72 8.05 -2.26
N PHE A 107 14.44 8.98 -1.62
CA PHE A 107 15.58 9.63 -2.27
C PHE A 107 16.68 8.64 -2.67
N LEU A 108 16.96 7.63 -1.85
CA LEU A 108 18.00 6.66 -2.19
C LEU A 108 17.60 5.77 -3.37
N VAL A 109 16.34 5.38 -3.44
CA VAL A 109 15.79 4.62 -4.58
C VAL A 109 15.74 5.49 -5.82
N ASP A 110 15.26 6.73 -5.71
CA ASP A 110 15.20 7.67 -6.84
C ASP A 110 16.59 7.90 -7.45
N ILE A 111 17.59 8.20 -6.62
CA ILE A 111 18.97 8.42 -7.09
C ILE A 111 19.49 7.19 -7.84
N ALA A 112 19.29 5.99 -7.28
CA ALA A 112 19.80 4.76 -7.88
C ALA A 112 19.05 4.40 -9.17
N LEU A 113 17.72 4.49 -9.19
CA LEU A 113 16.92 4.10 -10.34
C LEU A 113 16.99 5.17 -11.46
N ILE A 114 17.05 6.46 -11.14
CA ILE A 114 17.29 7.52 -12.14
C ILE A 114 18.67 7.34 -12.76
N ALA A 115 19.69 7.00 -11.98
CA ALA A 115 21.02 6.70 -12.54
C ALA A 115 20.96 5.53 -13.52
N ILE A 116 20.21 4.46 -13.20
CA ILE A 116 19.97 3.33 -14.11
C ILE A 116 19.18 3.79 -15.34
N ALA A 117 18.13 4.58 -15.18
CA ALA A 117 17.32 5.11 -16.28
C ALA A 117 18.18 5.88 -17.29
N LEU A 118 19.09 6.74 -16.81
CA LEU A 118 20.03 7.50 -17.66
C LEU A 118 21.08 6.62 -18.34
N LEU A 119 21.48 5.50 -17.73
CA LEU A 119 22.51 4.60 -18.26
C LEU A 119 21.95 3.55 -19.23
N THR A 120 20.66 3.21 -19.16
CA THR A 120 20.08 2.06 -19.85
C THR A 120 19.31 2.40 -21.12
N ASN A 121 19.37 3.67 -21.61
CA ASN A 121 18.78 4.10 -22.87
C ASN A 121 17.34 3.59 -23.11
N GLY A 122 16.44 3.79 -22.14
CA GLY A 122 15.00 3.53 -22.32
C GLY A 122 14.46 2.21 -21.73
N LYS A 123 15.27 1.41 -21.02
CA LYS A 123 14.80 0.22 -20.29
C LYS A 123 14.01 0.57 -19.01
N LEU A 124 14.29 1.73 -18.45
CA LEU A 124 13.57 2.30 -17.31
C LEU A 124 13.35 3.78 -17.61
N SER A 125 12.14 4.29 -17.48
CA SER A 125 11.86 5.72 -17.61
C SER A 125 12.10 6.45 -16.27
N ILE A 126 12.30 7.76 -16.33
CA ILE A 126 12.41 8.58 -15.12
C ILE A 126 11.07 8.56 -14.35
N ALA A 127 9.94 8.52 -15.07
CA ALA A 127 8.62 8.41 -14.46
C ALA A 127 8.48 7.12 -13.65
N GLN A 128 8.94 5.99 -14.19
CA GLN A 128 8.98 4.70 -13.47
C GLN A 128 9.90 4.77 -12.24
N ALA A 129 11.08 5.37 -12.39
CA ALA A 129 12.06 5.47 -11.31
C ALA A 129 11.49 6.23 -10.09
N ILE A 130 10.94 7.44 -10.30
CA ILE A 130 10.38 8.25 -9.22
C ILE A 130 9.10 7.64 -8.62
N THR A 131 8.30 6.94 -9.41
CA THR A 131 7.13 6.23 -8.90
C THR A 131 7.54 5.07 -8.00
N LEU A 132 8.55 4.29 -8.41
CA LEU A 132 9.13 3.22 -7.59
C LEU A 132 9.76 3.77 -6.30
N GLY A 133 10.45 4.92 -6.37
CA GLY A 133 10.99 5.58 -5.19
C GLY A 133 9.92 6.02 -4.19
N ALA A 134 8.79 6.51 -4.68
CA ALA A 134 7.65 6.83 -3.81
C ALA A 134 7.04 5.56 -3.18
N ILE A 135 6.86 4.48 -3.96
CA ILE A 135 6.37 3.19 -3.45
C ILE A 135 7.33 2.60 -2.40
N ALA A 136 8.62 2.93 -2.46
CA ALA A 136 9.62 2.48 -1.51
C ALA A 136 9.40 3.01 -0.08
N THR A 137 8.59 4.05 0.12
CA THR A 137 8.22 4.56 1.44
C THR A 137 7.41 3.55 2.25
N ALA A 138 6.48 2.83 1.62
CA ALA A 138 5.48 2.02 2.29
C ALA A 138 6.10 0.89 3.13
N THR A 139 5.58 0.72 4.35
CA THR A 139 5.89 -0.39 5.25
C THR A 139 4.63 -1.20 5.53
N ALA A 140 4.74 -2.51 5.71
CA ALA A 140 3.59 -3.37 5.99
C ALA A 140 3.25 -3.37 7.49
N PRO A 141 2.18 -2.70 7.95
CA PRO A 141 1.80 -2.69 9.36
C PRO A 141 1.43 -4.10 9.87
N ALA A 142 0.67 -4.83 9.05
CA ALA A 142 0.16 -6.15 9.43
C ALA A 142 1.27 -7.16 9.74
N ALA A 143 2.34 -7.18 8.93
CA ALA A 143 3.49 -8.07 9.15
C ALA A 143 4.20 -7.72 10.46
N THR A 144 4.47 -6.44 10.69
CA THR A 144 5.14 -5.93 11.89
C THR A 144 4.31 -6.22 13.15
N LEU A 145 3.01 -5.89 13.13
CA LEU A 145 2.08 -6.15 14.23
C LEU A 145 1.95 -7.64 14.55
N MET A 146 1.91 -8.49 13.53
CA MET A 146 1.81 -9.93 13.74
C MET A 146 3.02 -10.48 14.47
N VAL A 147 4.23 -10.03 14.12
CA VAL A 147 5.46 -10.45 14.81
C VAL A 147 5.46 -9.95 16.25
N VAL A 148 5.14 -8.66 16.47
CA VAL A 148 5.03 -8.09 17.83
C VAL A 148 4.05 -8.90 18.70
N ARG A 149 2.88 -9.26 18.15
CA ARG A 149 1.87 -10.06 18.86
C ARG A 149 2.30 -11.51 19.07
N GLN A 150 2.91 -12.15 18.08
CA GLN A 150 3.35 -13.54 18.14
C GLN A 150 4.40 -13.77 19.20
N TYR A 151 5.36 -12.87 19.31
CA TYR A 151 6.45 -12.92 20.29
C TYR A 151 6.14 -12.15 21.58
N LYS A 152 4.92 -11.55 21.67
CA LYS A 152 4.50 -10.71 22.82
C LYS A 152 5.57 -9.65 23.16
N ALA A 153 6.22 -9.10 22.11
CA ALA A 153 7.29 -8.15 22.26
C ALA A 153 6.76 -6.84 22.87
N LYS A 154 7.51 -6.30 23.83
CA LYS A 154 7.20 -5.05 24.53
C LYS A 154 8.51 -4.26 24.75
N GLY A 155 8.37 -2.96 24.89
CA GLY A 155 9.48 -2.10 25.27
C GLY A 155 9.67 -0.92 24.32
N PRO A 156 10.67 -0.05 24.59
CA PRO A 156 10.83 1.24 23.92
C PRO A 156 10.95 1.16 22.39
N LEU A 157 11.48 0.04 21.85
CA LEU A 157 11.53 -0.19 20.41
C LEU A 157 10.12 -0.38 19.82
N VAL A 158 9.30 -1.21 20.48
CA VAL A 158 7.92 -1.49 20.02
C VAL A 158 7.04 -0.25 20.17
N ASP A 159 7.19 0.47 21.30
CA ASP A 159 6.43 1.69 21.59
C ASP A 159 6.72 2.79 20.55
N LEU A 160 7.92 2.83 19.99
CA LEU A 160 8.29 3.76 18.92
C LEU A 160 7.92 3.22 17.54
N LEU A 161 8.05 1.90 17.31
CA LEU A 161 7.83 1.25 16.02
C LEU A 161 6.39 1.37 15.55
N LEU A 162 5.42 1.06 16.42
CA LEU A 162 4.01 1.01 16.01
C LEU A 162 3.49 2.36 15.47
N PRO A 163 3.74 3.48 16.14
CA PRO A 163 3.38 4.78 15.61
C PRO A 163 4.12 5.17 14.33
N ILE A 164 5.40 4.77 14.18
CA ILE A 164 6.16 5.03 12.96
C ILE A 164 5.53 4.29 11.78
N VAL A 165 5.18 3.02 11.96
CA VAL A 165 4.58 2.21 10.89
C VAL A 165 3.23 2.80 10.46
N ALA A 166 2.41 3.28 11.41
CA ALA A 166 1.17 3.97 11.06
C ALA A 166 1.43 5.27 10.28
N LEU A 167 2.39 6.11 10.73
CA LEU A 167 2.74 7.35 10.04
C LEU A 167 3.34 7.10 8.64
N ASP A 168 4.04 6.01 8.46
CA ASP A 168 4.72 5.64 7.21
C ASP A 168 3.75 5.55 6.03
N ASP A 169 2.58 4.98 6.27
CA ASP A 169 1.54 4.86 5.26
C ASP A 169 1.00 6.22 4.81
N ALA A 170 0.75 7.16 5.75
CA ALA A 170 0.31 8.49 5.39
C ALA A 170 1.39 9.30 4.65
N VAL A 171 2.62 9.26 5.16
CA VAL A 171 3.75 9.94 4.51
C VAL A 171 3.97 9.34 3.13
N GLY A 172 3.90 8.01 3.01
CA GLY A 172 4.03 7.29 1.75
C GLY A 172 2.99 7.71 0.71
N LEU A 173 1.73 7.82 1.10
CA LEU A 173 0.65 8.25 0.20
C LEU A 173 0.84 9.70 -0.29
N VAL A 174 1.27 10.61 0.59
CA VAL A 174 1.55 11.99 0.19
C VAL A 174 2.75 12.05 -0.76
N VAL A 175 3.85 11.35 -0.45
CA VAL A 175 5.03 11.27 -1.31
C VAL A 175 4.65 10.65 -2.66
N PHE A 176 3.84 9.58 -2.65
CA PHE A 176 3.37 8.95 -3.87
C PHE A 176 2.51 9.89 -4.73
N ALA A 177 1.56 10.61 -4.15
CA ALA A 177 0.72 11.53 -4.89
C ALA A 177 1.56 12.62 -5.61
N VAL A 178 2.56 13.19 -4.93
CA VAL A 178 3.48 14.16 -5.54
C VAL A 178 4.32 13.52 -6.66
N SER A 179 4.99 12.41 -6.36
CA SER A 179 5.88 11.73 -7.32
C SER A 179 5.11 11.20 -8.53
N PHE A 180 3.93 10.65 -8.31
CA PHE A 180 3.07 10.13 -9.36
C PHE A 180 2.52 11.23 -10.26
N GLY A 181 2.13 12.38 -9.69
CA GLY A 181 1.76 13.56 -10.46
C GLY A 181 2.90 14.04 -11.36
N ILE A 182 4.14 14.07 -10.85
CA ILE A 182 5.34 14.39 -11.65
C ILE A 182 5.55 13.32 -12.75
N ALA A 183 5.36 12.04 -12.44
CA ALA A 183 5.47 10.94 -13.40
C ALA A 183 4.47 11.08 -14.56
N LYS A 184 3.20 11.39 -14.25
CA LYS A 184 2.15 11.65 -15.25
C LYS A 184 2.54 12.82 -16.16
N ALA A 185 3.03 13.92 -15.60
CA ALA A 185 3.45 15.09 -16.37
C ALA A 185 4.64 14.80 -17.30
N LEU A 186 5.61 13.99 -16.85
CA LEU A 186 6.74 13.54 -17.68
C LEU A 186 6.26 12.67 -18.84
N ASN A 187 5.28 11.79 -18.64
CA ASN A 187 4.74 10.92 -19.69
C ASN A 187 3.93 11.67 -20.74
N THR A 188 3.19 12.70 -20.34
CA THR A 188 2.40 13.52 -21.29
C THR A 188 3.26 14.48 -22.10
N GLY A 189 4.56 14.63 -21.79
CA GLY A 189 5.47 15.55 -22.44
C GLY A 189 5.13 17.02 -22.21
N SER A 190 4.18 17.31 -21.35
CA SER A 190 3.81 18.67 -20.96
C SER A 190 4.74 19.14 -19.83
N PHE A 191 5.86 19.78 -20.20
CA PHE A 191 6.76 20.42 -19.24
C PHE A 191 6.19 21.75 -18.69
N ASP A 192 4.89 21.82 -18.50
CA ASP A 192 4.29 22.96 -17.83
C ASP A 192 4.47 22.80 -16.32
N VAL A 193 5.10 23.80 -15.69
CA VAL A 193 5.32 23.85 -14.24
C VAL A 193 3.99 23.71 -13.46
N ILE A 194 2.89 24.16 -14.06
CA ILE A 194 1.55 24.06 -13.49
C ILE A 194 1.16 22.58 -13.37
N SER A 195 1.27 21.81 -14.45
CA SER A 195 0.93 20.38 -14.46
C SER A 195 1.85 19.55 -13.56
N ILE A 196 3.11 19.95 -13.40
CA ILE A 196 4.09 19.20 -12.61
C ILE A 196 3.93 19.45 -11.10
N VAL A 197 3.55 20.66 -10.69
CA VAL A 197 3.54 21.04 -9.27
C VAL A 197 2.14 21.35 -8.77
N VAL A 198 1.34 22.09 -9.55
CA VAL A 198 0.05 22.61 -9.09
C VAL A 198 -1.02 21.51 -9.13
N ASP A 199 -1.09 20.72 -10.21
CA ASP A 199 -2.11 19.67 -10.34
C ASP A 199 -2.01 18.62 -9.23
N PRO A 200 -0.80 18.05 -8.89
CA PRO A 200 -0.69 17.11 -7.75
C PRO A 200 -1.05 17.74 -6.41
N LEU A 201 -0.72 19.02 -6.20
CA LEU A 201 -1.10 19.71 -4.95
C LEU A 201 -2.62 19.90 -4.86
N ILE A 202 -3.26 20.27 -5.97
CA ILE A 202 -4.73 20.37 -6.04
C ILE A 202 -5.36 19.01 -5.79
N GLU A 203 -4.86 17.95 -6.44
CA GLU A 203 -5.33 16.58 -6.23
C GLU A 203 -5.25 16.17 -4.76
N ILE A 204 -4.12 16.42 -4.08
CA ILE A 204 -3.95 16.12 -2.65
C ILE A 204 -4.97 16.91 -1.81
N VAL A 205 -5.05 18.22 -2.01
CA VAL A 205 -5.93 19.09 -1.21
C VAL A 205 -7.39 18.72 -1.43
N CYS A 206 -7.80 18.50 -2.67
CA CYS A 206 -9.18 18.12 -3.01
C CYS A 206 -9.52 16.72 -2.46
N SER A 207 -8.60 15.75 -2.54
CA SER A 207 -8.77 14.41 -1.98
C SER A 207 -8.95 14.45 -0.48
N LEU A 208 -8.09 15.17 0.23
CA LEU A 208 -8.20 15.33 1.68
C LEU A 208 -9.48 16.08 2.08
N ALA A 209 -9.88 17.10 1.33
CA ALA A 209 -11.13 17.85 1.58
C ALA A 209 -12.36 16.96 1.37
N LEU A 210 -12.41 16.21 0.27
CA LEU A 210 -13.52 15.28 -0.04
C LEU A 210 -13.62 14.18 1.03
N GLY A 211 -12.48 13.57 1.40
CA GLY A 211 -12.42 12.56 2.45
C GLY A 211 -12.85 13.11 3.82
N ALA A 212 -12.39 14.32 4.16
CA ALA A 212 -12.77 14.97 5.41
C ALA A 212 -14.28 15.29 5.47
N LEU A 213 -14.85 15.81 4.38
CA LEU A 213 -16.28 16.06 4.27
C LEU A 213 -17.07 14.75 4.40
N GLY A 214 -16.68 13.70 3.66
CA GLY A 214 -17.29 12.39 3.73
C GLY A 214 -17.26 11.81 5.16
N GLY A 215 -16.10 11.87 5.83
CA GLY A 215 -15.94 11.38 7.21
C GLY A 215 -16.77 12.16 8.22
N TRP A 216 -16.89 13.48 8.05
CA TRP A 216 -17.75 14.30 8.87
C TRP A 216 -19.23 13.97 8.65
N VAL A 217 -19.69 13.88 7.39
CA VAL A 217 -21.07 13.50 7.04
C VAL A 217 -21.39 12.12 7.58
N LEU A 218 -20.53 11.13 7.36
CA LEU A 218 -20.67 9.78 7.89
C LEU A 218 -20.88 9.82 9.41
N THR A 219 -20.04 10.56 10.13
CA THR A 219 -20.15 10.69 11.59
C THR A 219 -21.48 11.31 12.05
N GLN A 220 -22.03 12.28 11.31
CA GLN A 220 -23.34 12.86 11.66
C GLN A 220 -24.48 11.88 11.39
N LEU A 221 -24.42 11.16 10.26
CA LEU A 221 -25.46 10.19 9.89
C LEU A 221 -25.46 8.95 10.81
N GLU A 222 -24.29 8.52 11.30
CA GLU A 222 -24.15 7.43 12.27
C GLU A 222 -24.97 7.68 13.55
N LYS A 223 -25.14 8.95 13.96
CA LYS A 223 -25.94 9.33 15.14
C LYS A 223 -27.42 9.05 14.96
N LEU A 224 -27.91 8.94 13.73
CA LEU A 224 -29.32 8.65 13.42
C LEU A 224 -29.68 7.16 13.65
N PHE A 225 -28.69 6.29 13.79
CA PHE A 225 -28.90 4.85 13.91
C PHE A 225 -28.47 4.34 15.28
N ASN A 226 -29.30 3.50 15.91
CA ASN A 226 -28.99 2.83 17.18
C ASN A 226 -28.45 1.43 16.98
N SER A 227 -28.69 0.83 15.80
CA SER A 227 -28.22 -0.53 15.48
C SER A 227 -26.80 -0.51 14.91
N ASN A 228 -25.93 -1.31 15.50
CA ASN A 228 -24.56 -1.49 15.02
C ASN A 228 -24.48 -2.08 13.61
N THR A 229 -25.48 -2.87 13.20
CA THR A 229 -25.57 -3.39 11.83
C THR A 229 -25.86 -2.27 10.83
N ASN A 230 -26.79 -1.36 11.17
CA ASN A 230 -27.10 -0.23 10.31
C ASN A 230 -25.91 0.74 10.20
N ARG A 231 -25.18 0.95 11.28
CA ARG A 231 -23.94 1.75 11.28
C ARG A 231 -22.87 1.13 10.41
N LEU A 232 -22.63 -0.17 10.51
CA LEU A 232 -21.71 -0.87 9.63
C LEU A 232 -22.13 -0.72 8.16
N ASN A 233 -23.39 -0.92 7.82
CA ASN A 233 -23.91 -0.76 6.47
C ASN A 233 -23.70 0.68 5.97
N MET A 234 -23.92 1.68 6.82
CA MET A 234 -23.67 3.09 6.49
C MET A 234 -22.19 3.33 6.20
N THR A 235 -21.29 2.84 7.06
CA THR A 235 -19.84 2.94 6.86
C THR A 235 -19.41 2.31 5.54
N ILE A 236 -19.89 1.09 5.24
CA ILE A 236 -19.61 0.39 3.98
C ILE A 236 -20.10 1.22 2.79
N ALA A 237 -21.34 1.72 2.85
CA ALA A 237 -21.92 2.55 1.78
C ALA A 237 -21.10 3.83 1.55
N PHE A 238 -20.60 4.47 2.63
CA PHE A 238 -19.77 5.66 2.51
C PHE A 238 -18.38 5.38 1.92
N VAL A 239 -17.76 4.25 2.24
CA VAL A 239 -16.50 3.86 1.59
C VAL A 239 -16.71 3.62 0.10
N PHE A 240 -17.79 2.91 -0.31
CA PHE A 240 -18.13 2.75 -1.72
C PHE A 240 -18.40 4.10 -2.41
N LEU A 241 -19.21 4.95 -1.79
CA LEU A 241 -19.53 6.27 -2.34
C LEU A 241 -18.28 7.13 -2.51
N THR A 242 -17.43 7.14 -1.48
CA THR A 242 -16.18 7.92 -1.49
C THR A 242 -15.20 7.41 -2.53
N SER A 243 -15.06 6.09 -2.66
CA SER A 243 -14.24 5.48 -3.73
C SER A 243 -14.78 5.84 -5.11
N ALA A 244 -16.10 5.74 -5.32
CA ALA A 244 -16.73 6.09 -6.59
C ALA A 244 -16.57 7.57 -6.95
N LEU A 245 -16.71 8.47 -5.97
CA LEU A 245 -16.49 9.91 -6.16
C LEU A 245 -15.02 10.24 -6.45
N ALA A 246 -14.10 9.51 -5.83
CA ALA A 246 -12.67 9.69 -6.08
C ALA A 246 -12.22 9.21 -7.47
N MET A 247 -12.97 8.30 -8.09
CA MET A 247 -12.73 7.87 -9.48
C MET A 247 -13.31 8.87 -10.51
N ALA A 248 -14.07 9.87 -10.08
CA ALA A 248 -14.63 10.87 -10.96
C ALA A 248 -13.61 11.99 -11.25
N GLU A 249 -13.43 12.31 -12.52
CA GLU A 249 -12.63 13.45 -12.97
C GLU A 249 -13.54 14.64 -13.28
N PHE A 250 -13.20 15.79 -12.72
CA PHE A 250 -13.92 17.03 -12.98
C PHE A 250 -13.04 18.01 -13.74
N LYS A 251 -13.49 18.46 -14.92
CA LYS A 251 -12.81 19.50 -15.70
C LYS A 251 -13.42 20.85 -15.40
N ILE A 252 -12.62 21.76 -14.81
CA ILE A 252 -13.02 23.14 -14.58
C ILE A 252 -12.06 24.06 -15.35
N GLY A 253 -12.46 24.46 -16.55
CA GLY A 253 -11.60 25.23 -17.47
C GLY A 253 -10.39 24.43 -17.92
N PRO A 254 -9.16 24.96 -17.80
CA PRO A 254 -7.93 24.28 -18.19
C PRO A 254 -7.42 23.28 -17.12
N VAL A 255 -8.01 23.29 -15.90
CA VAL A 255 -7.57 22.46 -14.78
C VAL A 255 -8.42 21.20 -14.71
N THR A 256 -7.79 20.03 -14.68
CA THR A 256 -8.45 18.75 -14.39
C THR A 256 -8.30 18.48 -12.89
N ILE A 257 -9.42 18.45 -12.17
CA ILE A 257 -9.46 18.08 -10.77
C ILE A 257 -9.67 16.57 -10.72
N GLY A 258 -8.61 15.84 -10.46
CA GLY A 258 -8.63 14.43 -10.09
C GLY A 258 -8.64 14.26 -8.58
N PHE A 259 -8.93 13.05 -8.12
CA PHE A 259 -8.87 12.68 -6.71
C PHE A 259 -8.08 11.39 -6.56
N SER A 260 -7.19 11.34 -5.58
CA SER A 260 -6.57 10.09 -5.15
C SER A 260 -7.55 9.30 -4.29
N SER A 261 -8.01 8.14 -4.78
CA SER A 261 -8.90 7.26 -4.02
C SER A 261 -8.29 6.84 -2.68
N LEU A 262 -6.97 6.59 -2.66
CA LEU A 262 -6.23 6.24 -1.44
C LEU A 262 -6.28 7.36 -0.41
N LEU A 263 -5.91 8.58 -0.78
CA LEU A 263 -5.91 9.72 0.13
C LEU A 263 -7.31 10.08 0.62
N THR A 264 -8.29 9.99 -0.28
CA THR A 264 -9.69 10.32 0.03
C THR A 264 -10.27 9.33 1.04
N CYS A 265 -10.13 8.03 0.82
CA CYS A 265 -10.60 7.00 1.74
C CYS A 265 -9.81 6.98 3.05
N MET A 266 -8.50 7.24 3.02
CA MET A 266 -7.69 7.39 4.23
C MET A 266 -8.18 8.56 5.07
N MET A 267 -8.44 9.71 4.46
CA MET A 267 -8.94 10.89 5.20
C MET A 267 -10.36 10.67 5.74
N LEU A 268 -11.22 9.96 4.98
CA LEU A 268 -12.54 9.51 5.46
C LEU A 268 -12.40 8.74 6.79
N GLY A 269 -11.50 7.75 6.83
CA GLY A 269 -11.23 6.94 8.02
C GLY A 269 -10.65 7.77 9.17
N THR A 270 -9.72 8.68 8.86
CA THR A 270 -9.08 9.57 9.83
C THR A 270 -10.11 10.48 10.52
N ILE A 271 -10.99 11.11 9.77
CA ILE A 271 -12.04 11.96 10.35
C ILE A 271 -13.04 11.13 11.14
N PHE A 272 -13.48 10.01 10.57
CA PHE A 272 -14.43 9.11 11.23
C PHE A 272 -13.90 8.60 12.58
N CYS A 273 -12.66 8.12 12.66
CA CYS A 273 -12.10 7.59 13.90
C CYS A 273 -11.91 8.65 15.00
N ASN A 274 -11.73 9.92 14.62
CA ASN A 274 -11.54 11.01 15.58
C ASN A 274 -12.85 11.69 16.03
N LEU A 275 -13.90 11.64 15.20
CA LEU A 275 -15.16 12.32 15.50
C LEU A 275 -16.26 11.37 15.99
N CYS A 276 -16.22 10.07 15.63
CA CYS A 276 -17.23 9.10 16.01
C CYS A 276 -16.83 8.36 17.29
N PRO A 277 -17.57 8.48 18.41
CA PRO A 277 -17.25 7.79 19.67
C PRO A 277 -17.27 6.26 19.56
N LEU A 278 -18.06 5.70 18.64
CA LEU A 278 -18.21 4.27 18.42
C LEU A 278 -17.31 3.74 17.29
N SER A 279 -16.38 4.56 16.79
CA SER A 279 -15.54 4.21 15.66
C SER A 279 -14.77 2.90 15.85
N GLU A 280 -14.24 2.62 17.05
CA GLU A 280 -13.52 1.36 17.34
C GLU A 280 -14.37 0.13 17.12
N GLU A 281 -15.61 0.14 17.64
CA GLU A 281 -16.51 -1.00 17.50
C GLU A 281 -16.94 -1.20 16.05
N ILE A 282 -17.23 -0.10 15.33
CA ILE A 282 -17.65 -0.14 13.93
C ILE A 282 -16.48 -0.61 13.06
N MET A 283 -15.27 -0.09 13.28
CA MET A 283 -14.07 -0.50 12.57
C MET A 283 -13.75 -1.98 12.78
N ALA A 284 -13.81 -2.48 14.01
CA ALA A 284 -13.61 -3.90 14.30
C ALA A 284 -14.62 -4.82 13.58
N LYS A 285 -15.83 -4.32 13.29
CA LYS A 285 -16.83 -5.04 12.48
C LYS A 285 -16.53 -4.91 10.99
N ALA A 286 -16.12 -3.72 10.52
CA ALA A 286 -15.72 -3.49 9.15
C ALA A 286 -14.53 -4.39 8.77
N ASP A 287 -13.50 -4.49 9.60
CA ASP A 287 -12.33 -5.36 9.37
C ASP A 287 -12.71 -6.84 9.23
N ARG A 288 -13.69 -7.31 10.00
CA ARG A 288 -14.19 -8.69 9.85
C ARG A 288 -14.95 -8.89 8.55
N TRP A 289 -15.75 -7.91 8.15
CA TRP A 289 -16.53 -7.96 6.93
C TRP A 289 -15.65 -7.87 5.68
N THR A 290 -14.59 -7.04 5.71
CA THR A 290 -13.65 -6.83 4.59
C THR A 290 -12.62 -7.94 4.42
N SER A 291 -12.47 -8.84 5.40
CA SER A 291 -11.48 -9.93 5.37
C SER A 291 -11.48 -10.74 4.06
N PRO A 292 -12.64 -11.17 3.49
CA PRO A 292 -12.66 -11.85 2.19
C PRO A 292 -12.24 -10.97 1.01
N LEU A 293 -12.55 -9.66 1.07
CA LEU A 293 -12.13 -8.69 0.05
C LEU A 293 -10.62 -8.52 0.04
N PHE A 294 -10.01 -8.43 1.23
CA PHE A 294 -8.56 -8.32 1.37
C PHE A 294 -7.85 -9.60 0.88
N ALA A 295 -8.40 -10.78 1.21
CA ALA A 295 -7.87 -12.03 0.69
C ALA A 295 -7.93 -12.05 -0.84
N ALA A 296 -9.06 -11.68 -1.45
CA ALA A 296 -9.22 -11.59 -2.89
C ALA A 296 -8.23 -10.58 -3.50
N PHE A 297 -8.10 -9.38 -2.93
CA PHE A 297 -7.19 -8.34 -3.37
C PHE A 297 -5.74 -8.85 -3.47
N PHE A 298 -5.23 -9.48 -2.42
CA PHE A 298 -3.85 -9.99 -2.42
C PHE A 298 -3.66 -11.16 -3.39
N VAL A 299 -4.67 -12.03 -3.56
CA VAL A 299 -4.61 -13.12 -4.55
C VAL A 299 -4.63 -12.57 -5.97
N ILE A 300 -5.52 -11.62 -6.27
CA ILE A 300 -5.58 -10.96 -7.58
C ILE A 300 -4.24 -10.27 -7.86
N SER A 301 -3.71 -9.49 -6.90
CA SER A 301 -2.40 -8.84 -7.04
C SER A 301 -1.27 -9.84 -7.30
N GLY A 302 -1.29 -11.01 -6.66
CA GLY A 302 -0.35 -12.08 -6.95
C GLY A 302 -0.51 -12.66 -8.36
N ALA A 303 -1.75 -12.83 -8.85
CA ALA A 303 -2.04 -13.33 -10.18
C ALA A 303 -1.65 -12.35 -11.31
N GLU A 304 -1.60 -11.06 -10.99
CA GLU A 304 -1.14 -10.01 -11.89
C GLU A 304 0.38 -10.02 -12.11
N LEU A 305 1.15 -10.79 -11.34
CA LEU A 305 2.61 -10.87 -11.49
C LEU A 305 3.00 -11.59 -12.77
N GLU A 306 3.57 -10.85 -13.68
CA GLU A 306 4.07 -11.33 -14.96
C GLU A 306 5.44 -11.98 -14.83
N LEU A 307 5.49 -13.30 -14.66
CA LEU A 307 6.76 -14.03 -14.47
C LEU A 307 7.66 -13.96 -15.70
N SER A 308 7.11 -13.78 -16.91
CA SER A 308 7.87 -13.64 -18.16
C SER A 308 8.80 -12.42 -18.15
N VAL A 309 8.43 -11.35 -17.44
CA VAL A 309 9.22 -10.13 -17.33
C VAL A 309 10.57 -10.39 -16.66
N PHE A 310 10.67 -11.37 -15.78
CA PHE A 310 11.92 -11.76 -15.11
C PHE A 310 12.88 -12.57 -15.99
N ALA A 311 12.50 -12.91 -17.23
CA ALA A 311 13.45 -13.44 -18.21
C ALA A 311 14.44 -12.36 -18.70
N ASP A 312 14.08 -11.06 -18.63
CA ASP A 312 15.00 -9.96 -18.93
C ASP A 312 15.91 -9.68 -17.72
N LYS A 313 17.21 -9.98 -17.91
CA LYS A 313 18.24 -9.80 -16.87
C LYS A 313 18.32 -8.35 -16.37
N MET A 314 17.98 -7.36 -17.22
CA MET A 314 18.00 -5.96 -16.83
C MET A 314 16.87 -5.64 -15.85
N ILE A 315 15.68 -6.19 -16.07
CA ILE A 315 14.56 -6.00 -15.15
C ILE A 315 14.83 -6.64 -13.79
N VAL A 316 15.44 -7.84 -13.80
CA VAL A 316 15.90 -8.48 -12.57
C VAL A 316 16.92 -7.61 -11.83
N LEU A 317 17.87 -7.01 -12.56
CA LEU A 317 18.86 -6.09 -11.99
C LEU A 317 18.17 -4.87 -11.37
N ILE A 318 17.22 -4.25 -12.07
CA ILE A 318 16.45 -3.10 -11.56
C ILE A 318 15.70 -3.49 -10.27
N GLY A 319 15.04 -4.64 -10.25
CA GLY A 319 14.35 -5.17 -9.07
C GLY A 319 15.30 -5.40 -7.89
N LEU A 320 16.47 -5.98 -8.13
CA LEU A 320 17.50 -6.16 -7.09
C LEU A 320 18.04 -4.84 -6.57
N VAL A 321 18.31 -3.86 -7.45
CA VAL A 321 18.74 -2.52 -7.04
C VAL A 321 17.64 -1.86 -6.22
N TYR A 322 16.37 -1.95 -6.63
CA TYR A 322 15.24 -1.43 -5.85
C TYR A 322 15.20 -2.04 -4.44
N ILE A 323 15.29 -3.36 -4.30
CA ILE A 323 15.27 -4.05 -3.01
C ILE A 323 16.44 -3.58 -2.12
N VAL A 324 17.66 -3.55 -2.66
CA VAL A 324 18.86 -3.17 -1.90
C VAL A 324 18.81 -1.70 -1.50
N THR A 325 18.51 -0.80 -2.42
CA THR A 325 18.51 0.65 -2.14
C THR A 325 17.38 1.04 -1.19
N ARG A 326 16.19 0.43 -1.32
CA ARG A 326 15.10 0.61 -0.36
C ARG A 326 15.50 0.12 1.04
N SER A 327 16.08 -1.08 1.14
CA SER A 327 16.54 -1.62 2.43
C SER A 327 17.57 -0.72 3.09
N LEU A 328 18.54 -0.24 2.32
CA LEU A 328 19.56 0.71 2.81
C LEU A 328 18.93 2.04 3.22
N GLY A 329 18.00 2.57 2.40
CA GLY A 329 17.32 3.83 2.69
C GLY A 329 16.49 3.78 3.97
N LYS A 330 15.70 2.73 4.15
CA LYS A 330 14.95 2.47 5.39
C LYS A 330 15.87 2.34 6.59
N TYR A 331 16.92 1.52 6.47
CA TYR A 331 17.87 1.29 7.57
C TYR A 331 18.65 2.56 7.95
N LEU A 332 19.28 3.22 6.99
CA LEU A 332 20.06 4.43 7.22
C LEU A 332 19.17 5.59 7.66
N GLY A 333 18.03 5.77 7.03
CA GLY A 333 17.05 6.78 7.40
C GLY A 333 16.59 6.64 8.85
N ALA A 334 16.20 5.43 9.26
CA ALA A 334 15.80 5.15 10.62
C ALA A 334 16.97 5.30 11.60
N HIS A 335 18.17 4.83 11.24
CA HIS A 335 19.37 4.93 12.09
C HIS A 335 19.73 6.39 12.39
N TYR A 336 19.88 7.21 11.35
CA TYR A 336 20.33 8.59 11.53
C TYR A 336 19.24 9.49 12.13
N SER A 337 17.98 9.29 11.78
CA SER A 337 16.87 10.05 12.37
C SER A 337 16.64 9.69 13.85
N ALA A 338 16.73 8.40 14.22
CA ALA A 338 16.67 7.98 15.61
C ALA A 338 17.86 8.54 16.44
N LYS A 339 19.06 8.57 15.85
CA LYS A 339 20.24 9.19 16.47
C LYS A 339 20.06 10.70 16.64
N LEU A 340 19.50 11.39 15.63
CA LEU A 340 19.17 12.81 15.71
C LEU A 340 18.19 13.11 16.85
N MET A 341 17.21 12.21 17.04
CA MET A 341 16.22 12.30 18.11
C MET A 341 16.70 11.75 19.45
N LYS A 342 18.00 11.42 19.58
CA LYS A 342 18.65 10.92 20.80
C LYS A 342 17.98 9.65 21.36
N CYS A 343 17.49 8.77 20.48
CA CYS A 343 17.00 7.47 20.88
C CYS A 343 18.12 6.56 21.41
N SER A 344 17.74 5.48 22.11
CA SER A 344 18.73 4.52 22.64
C SER A 344 19.53 3.86 21.51
N PRO A 345 20.78 3.42 21.75
CA PRO A 345 21.61 2.75 20.74
C PRO A 345 20.94 1.49 20.14
N ALA A 346 20.14 0.78 20.93
CA ALA A 346 19.38 -0.39 20.48
C ALA A 346 18.32 0.01 19.44
N ILE A 347 17.56 1.09 19.68
CA ILE A 347 16.59 1.62 18.72
C ILE A 347 17.30 2.04 17.43
N CYS A 348 18.38 2.82 17.53
CA CYS A 348 19.14 3.24 16.35
C CYS A 348 19.64 2.06 15.51
N LYS A 349 19.97 0.93 16.13
CA LYS A 349 20.50 -0.25 15.44
C LYS A 349 19.42 -1.12 14.81
N PHE A 350 18.29 -1.30 15.47
CA PHE A 350 17.32 -2.33 15.07
C PHE A 350 16.06 -1.79 14.39
N LEU A 351 15.69 -0.53 14.62
CA LEU A 351 14.45 0.06 14.11
C LEU A 351 14.34 -0.05 12.57
N GLY A 352 15.41 0.25 11.82
CA GLY A 352 15.39 0.21 10.36
C GLY A 352 15.13 -1.19 9.80
N ILE A 353 15.57 -2.24 10.49
CA ILE A 353 15.33 -3.62 10.07
C ILE A 353 13.85 -4.00 10.22
N THR A 354 13.20 -3.48 11.28
CA THR A 354 11.77 -3.75 11.51
C THR A 354 10.83 -3.03 10.54
N LEU A 355 11.35 -2.06 9.78
CA LEU A 355 10.61 -1.28 8.77
C LEU A 355 10.78 -1.83 7.33
N LEU A 356 11.46 -2.96 7.14
CA LEU A 356 11.68 -3.57 5.82
C LEU A 356 10.44 -4.21 5.19
N PRO A 357 9.50 -4.87 5.94
CA PRO A 357 8.30 -5.44 5.35
C PRO A 357 7.56 -4.46 4.47
N GLN A 358 7.05 -4.93 3.32
CA GLN A 358 6.31 -4.12 2.36
C GLN A 358 5.09 -4.90 1.85
N ALA A 359 3.91 -4.31 1.93
CA ALA A 359 2.67 -4.92 1.43
C ALA A 359 1.58 -3.84 1.25
N GLY A 360 0.32 -4.16 1.42
CA GLY A 360 -0.87 -3.33 1.48
C GLY A 360 -0.83 -2.02 0.69
N VAL A 361 -0.32 -0.96 1.29
CA VAL A 361 -0.23 0.38 0.68
C VAL A 361 0.62 0.39 -0.58
N ALA A 362 1.75 -0.34 -0.61
CA ALA A 362 2.58 -0.46 -1.80
C ALA A 362 1.80 -1.09 -2.97
N LEU A 363 0.99 -2.12 -2.71
CA LEU A 363 0.12 -2.72 -3.72
C LEU A 363 -0.96 -1.74 -4.17
N GLY A 364 -1.53 -0.98 -3.24
CA GLY A 364 -2.47 0.07 -3.57
C GLY A 364 -1.89 1.12 -4.51
N MET A 365 -0.68 1.58 -4.23
CA MET A 365 0.05 2.50 -5.11
C MET A 365 0.32 1.87 -6.50
N CYS A 366 0.57 0.55 -6.57
CA CYS A 366 0.73 -0.17 -7.84
C CYS A 366 -0.56 -0.19 -8.66
N VAL A 367 -1.73 -0.35 -8.02
CA VAL A 367 -3.02 -0.27 -8.72
C VAL A 367 -3.19 1.11 -9.35
N THR A 368 -2.93 2.18 -8.61
CA THR A 368 -2.95 3.54 -9.15
C THR A 368 -1.89 3.75 -10.25
N ALA A 369 -0.69 3.14 -10.12
CA ALA A 369 0.37 3.26 -11.11
C ALA A 369 0.01 2.66 -12.48
N LYS A 370 -1.02 1.78 -12.58
CA LYS A 370 -1.56 1.29 -13.86
C LYS A 370 -2.05 2.41 -14.79
N GLU A 371 -2.39 3.58 -14.25
CA GLU A 371 -2.76 4.74 -15.05
C GLU A 371 -1.62 5.25 -15.96
N LEU A 372 -0.36 4.86 -15.69
CA LEU A 372 0.77 5.12 -16.59
C LEU A 372 0.83 4.16 -17.79
N GLY A 373 -0.17 3.28 -17.96
CA GLY A 373 -0.22 2.29 -19.03
C GLY A 373 0.91 1.24 -18.91
N PRO A 374 1.59 0.88 -20.02
CA PRO A 374 2.62 -0.16 -19.99
C PRO A 374 3.77 0.10 -19.00
N GLU A 375 4.04 1.37 -18.67
CA GLU A 375 5.02 1.71 -17.63
C GLU A 375 4.59 1.28 -16.23
N GLY A 376 3.28 1.34 -15.95
CA GLY A 376 2.70 0.89 -14.70
C GLY A 376 2.86 -0.61 -14.47
N ASP A 377 2.83 -1.42 -15.54
CA ASP A 377 3.02 -2.86 -15.44
C ASP A 377 4.42 -3.23 -14.94
N LEU A 378 5.45 -2.54 -15.41
CA LEU A 378 6.82 -2.76 -14.92
C LEU A 378 6.96 -2.35 -13.45
N ILE A 379 6.38 -1.20 -13.05
CA ILE A 379 6.36 -0.75 -11.65
C ILE A 379 5.72 -1.81 -10.76
N ARG A 380 4.57 -2.33 -11.17
CA ARG A 380 3.83 -3.37 -10.46
C ARG A 380 4.65 -4.64 -10.31
N ASN A 381 5.25 -5.15 -11.39
CA ASN A 381 6.03 -6.40 -11.38
C ASN A 381 7.25 -6.28 -10.46
N ILE A 382 8.01 -5.17 -10.51
CA ILE A 382 9.14 -4.92 -9.61
C ILE A 382 8.67 -4.86 -8.15
N THR A 383 7.57 -4.17 -7.89
CA THR A 383 7.04 -4.00 -6.52
C THR A 383 6.52 -5.33 -5.97
N LEU A 384 5.74 -6.10 -6.75
CA LEU A 384 5.23 -7.41 -6.34
C LEU A 384 6.36 -8.38 -6.04
N PHE A 385 7.39 -8.41 -6.89
CA PHE A 385 8.58 -9.22 -6.64
C PHE A 385 9.28 -8.81 -5.34
N SER A 386 9.45 -7.51 -5.10
CA SER A 386 10.08 -7.02 -3.89
C SER A 386 9.26 -7.37 -2.63
N ILE A 387 7.93 -7.29 -2.71
CA ILE A 387 7.03 -7.66 -1.62
C ILE A 387 7.20 -9.15 -1.29
N LEU A 388 7.21 -10.03 -2.29
CA LEU A 388 7.43 -11.46 -2.08
C LEU A 388 8.76 -11.73 -1.38
N VAL A 389 9.83 -11.02 -1.78
CA VAL A 389 11.14 -11.14 -1.14
C VAL A 389 11.10 -10.65 0.31
N TYR A 390 10.56 -9.45 0.56
CA TYR A 390 10.51 -8.88 1.90
C TYR A 390 9.65 -9.70 2.86
N GLU A 391 8.47 -10.12 2.40
CA GLU A 391 7.58 -10.93 3.22
C GLU A 391 8.16 -12.30 3.55
N SER A 392 8.98 -12.90 2.66
CA SER A 392 9.64 -14.16 2.92
C SER A 392 10.84 -14.05 3.87
N VAL A 393 11.60 -12.94 3.80
CA VAL A 393 12.82 -12.71 4.58
C VAL A 393 12.54 -12.09 5.96
N SER A 394 11.52 -11.24 6.05
CA SER A 394 11.18 -10.45 7.24
C SER A 394 10.93 -11.29 8.51
N TYR A 395 10.41 -12.52 8.34
CA TYR A 395 10.17 -13.46 9.43
C TYR A 395 11.42 -14.00 10.08
N THR A 396 12.49 -14.15 9.32
CA THR A 396 13.74 -14.72 9.84
C THR A 396 14.55 -13.75 10.65
N HIS A 397 14.37 -12.44 10.45
CA HIS A 397 15.17 -11.39 11.09
C HIS A 397 14.52 -10.73 12.31
N LEU A 398 13.18 -10.76 12.43
CA LEU A 398 12.48 -10.23 13.60
C LEU A 398 12.53 -11.16 14.83
N THR A 399 13.09 -12.37 14.67
CA THR A 399 13.34 -13.31 15.76
C THR A 399 14.68 -13.07 16.48
N LEU A 400 15.31 -11.91 16.29
CA LEU A 400 16.52 -11.56 17.02
C LEU A 400 16.24 -11.44 18.52
N PRO A 401 17.08 -12.01 19.40
CA PRO A 401 16.84 -12.00 20.82
C PRO A 401 16.85 -10.55 21.33
N THR A 402 15.77 -10.18 21.98
CA THR A 402 15.67 -8.97 22.81
C THR A 402 16.44 -9.15 24.08
#